data_6710cd0c331a8b9be9cfaa95d3d4a72e
#
_entry.id   6710cd0c331a8b9be9cfaa95d3d4a72e
#
_cell.length_a   1.000
_cell.length_b   1.000
_cell.length_c   1.000
_cell.angle_alpha   90.00
_cell.angle_beta   90.00
_cell.angle_gamma   90.00
#
_symmetry.space_group_name_H-M   'P 1'
#
loop_
_entity.id
_entity.type
_entity.pdbx_description
1 polymer ?
#
loop_
_entity_poly.entity_id
_entity_poly.type
_entity_poly.pdbx_seq_one_letter_code
_entity_poly.pdbx_strand_id
1 'polypeptide(L)'
;MKNSTILICAITLSAANPYLSAQGKALDKLPAKVASLDKNGDGKLSAKELPPGARAKILKEFDLNNDNALDALELRTYLLSRKGGKPSPGKVEISDKVITRKDIEYASGKGYENGLGKLDLYLPAKAKNFPALIFIHGGGLQAGDKSKLDQVGRRFALSGIAVVAPNYRLSPAVRYPAHIEDAARVFRWTWDNIASHGADRENIFIAGGSAGGHLTMLLTLDERFLLKQGLKGSNIRGAIPISGLMDVTRTGQLRRGKVWDDSPEVMKRASPLTWVRKDAPPILILFADGETPERARQNRQVYEALKKTGHRDVTMQILANRTHNTIRPNLSKEGDPGLLAMRAFIKKHTIRQPARR
;
A
#
# COMPACT_ATOMS: atom_id res chain seq x y z
N MET A 1 -18.70 -35.37 36.35
CA MET A 1 -17.79 -34.78 35.38
C MET A 1 -18.60 -34.54 34.11
N LYS A 2 -19.18 -33.34 33.96
CA LYS A 2 -20.00 -32.98 32.82
C LYS A 2 -19.14 -32.22 31.82
N ASN A 3 -18.89 -32.84 30.67
CA ASN A 3 -18.21 -32.22 29.53
C ASN A 3 -19.08 -31.08 28.99
N SER A 4 -18.67 -29.86 29.24
CA SER A 4 -19.22 -28.70 28.54
C SER A 4 -18.71 -28.67 27.11
N THR A 5 -19.39 -29.38 26.24
CA THR A 5 -19.18 -29.30 24.78
C THR A 5 -19.57 -27.89 24.32
N ILE A 6 -18.58 -27.06 24.10
CA ILE A 6 -18.79 -25.77 23.47
C ILE A 6 -19.24 -26.04 22.05
N LEU A 7 -20.52 -25.82 21.77
CA LEU A 7 -21.14 -25.94 20.45
C LEU A 7 -20.62 -24.78 19.58
N ILE A 8 -19.42 -24.99 19.02
CA ILE A 8 -18.93 -24.16 17.93
C ILE A 8 -19.36 -24.86 16.65
N CYS A 9 -20.49 -24.44 16.11
CA CYS A 9 -21.00 -24.91 14.83
C CYS A 9 -19.88 -24.97 13.79
N ALA A 10 -19.60 -26.19 13.32
CA ALA A 10 -18.76 -26.43 12.17
C ALA A 10 -19.41 -25.78 10.95
N ILE A 11 -18.77 -24.75 10.42
CA ILE A 11 -19.20 -24.07 9.22
C ILE A 11 -18.52 -24.75 8.06
N THR A 12 -19.23 -25.62 7.37
CA THR A 12 -18.87 -26.02 6.01
C THR A 12 -19.03 -24.83 5.10
N LEU A 13 -17.93 -24.20 4.70
CA LEU A 13 -17.89 -23.32 3.56
C LEU A 13 -17.56 -24.17 2.34
N SER A 14 -18.48 -24.23 1.36
CA SER A 14 -18.19 -24.65 0.01
C SER A 14 -17.01 -23.83 -0.53
N ALA A 15 -16.17 -24.47 -1.33
CA ALA A 15 -14.98 -23.89 -1.93
C ALA A 15 -15.36 -22.86 -3.02
N ALA A 16 -15.92 -21.72 -2.61
CA ALA A 16 -16.02 -20.52 -3.41
C ALA A 16 -14.94 -19.57 -2.92
N ASN A 17 -14.08 -19.19 -3.82
CA ASN A 17 -12.98 -18.25 -3.62
C ASN A 17 -13.46 -17.01 -2.84
N PRO A 18 -13.00 -16.73 -1.61
CA PRO A 18 -13.52 -15.61 -0.81
C PRO A 18 -13.14 -14.23 -1.37
N TYR A 19 -12.43 -14.18 -2.49
CA TYR A 19 -11.99 -12.95 -3.15
C TYR A 19 -12.92 -12.45 -4.27
N LEU A 20 -14.03 -13.15 -4.53
CA LEU A 20 -14.98 -12.79 -5.58
C LEU A 20 -16.42 -12.65 -5.03
N SER A 21 -16.64 -11.80 -4.03
CA SER A 21 -17.99 -11.29 -3.80
C SER A 21 -18.01 -9.79 -4.02
N ALA A 22 -18.62 -9.44 -5.14
CA ALA A 22 -19.08 -8.08 -5.40
C ALA A 22 -19.98 -7.63 -4.24
N GLN A 23 -19.50 -6.67 -3.45
CA GLN A 23 -20.26 -5.62 -2.80
C GLN A 23 -19.41 -4.94 -1.73
N GLY A 24 -18.96 -3.71 -2.01
CA GLY A 24 -18.10 -2.87 -1.17
C GLY A 24 -18.77 -2.28 0.09
N LYS A 25 -19.56 -3.09 0.82
CA LYS A 25 -20.18 -2.68 2.10
C LYS A 25 -19.96 -3.67 3.26
N ALA A 26 -19.17 -4.73 3.07
CA ALA A 26 -19.12 -5.85 4.03
C ALA A 26 -17.86 -5.92 4.90
N LEU A 27 -16.90 -4.99 4.75
CA LEU A 27 -15.60 -5.08 5.43
C LEU A 27 -15.54 -4.35 6.78
N ASP A 28 -16.42 -3.38 7.02
CA ASP A 28 -16.47 -2.61 8.26
C ASP A 28 -17.40 -3.23 9.31
N LYS A 29 -18.07 -4.33 8.99
CA LYS A 29 -18.95 -5.03 9.91
C LYS A 29 -18.32 -6.33 10.39
N LEU A 30 -18.52 -6.63 11.66
CA LEU A 30 -18.21 -7.94 12.21
C LEU A 30 -18.82 -9.04 11.32
N PRO A 31 -18.11 -10.17 11.11
CA PRO A 31 -18.67 -11.31 10.38
C PRO A 31 -20.06 -11.67 10.93
N ALA A 32 -21.06 -11.88 10.08
CA ALA A 32 -22.45 -12.10 10.47
C ALA A 32 -22.64 -13.13 11.59
N LYS A 33 -21.74 -14.10 11.70
CA LYS A 33 -21.76 -15.15 12.72
C LYS A 33 -21.34 -14.73 14.12
N VAL A 34 -20.69 -13.60 14.25
CA VAL A 34 -20.23 -13.04 15.54
C VAL A 34 -20.81 -11.65 15.79
N ALA A 35 -21.48 -11.08 14.81
CA ALA A 35 -22.18 -9.81 14.95
C ALA A 35 -23.24 -9.84 16.07
N SER A 36 -23.83 -10.98 16.36
CA SER A 36 -24.77 -11.16 17.48
C SER A 36 -24.10 -11.08 18.86
N LEU A 37 -22.78 -11.13 18.93
CA LEU A 37 -22.02 -10.96 20.17
C LEU A 37 -21.73 -9.48 20.48
N ASP A 38 -21.73 -8.63 19.48
CA ASP A 38 -21.60 -7.17 19.60
C ASP A 38 -22.95 -6.61 20.13
N LYS A 39 -23.05 -6.50 21.44
CA LYS A 39 -24.28 -6.07 22.12
C LYS A 39 -24.44 -4.57 22.18
N ASN A 40 -23.33 -3.83 22.11
CA ASN A 40 -23.34 -2.37 22.16
C ASN A 40 -23.36 -1.72 20.78
N GLY A 41 -23.21 -2.51 19.70
CA GLY A 41 -23.29 -2.04 18.31
C GLY A 41 -22.11 -1.18 17.86
N ASP A 42 -20.97 -1.24 18.55
CA ASP A 42 -19.79 -0.42 18.23
C ASP A 42 -18.88 -0.99 17.13
N GLY A 43 -19.22 -2.18 16.62
CA GLY A 43 -18.48 -2.86 15.58
C GLY A 43 -17.24 -3.60 16.08
N LYS A 44 -17.10 -3.81 17.39
CA LYS A 44 -16.01 -4.54 18.05
C LYS A 44 -16.57 -5.60 18.99
N LEU A 45 -15.75 -6.54 19.41
CA LEU A 45 -16.07 -7.47 20.49
C LEU A 45 -15.19 -7.17 21.70
N SER A 46 -15.74 -6.47 22.67
CA SER A 46 -15.09 -6.16 23.94
C SER A 46 -14.86 -7.42 24.78
N ALA A 47 -14.01 -7.33 25.80
CA ALA A 47 -13.78 -8.43 26.74
C ALA A 47 -15.08 -8.98 27.37
N LYS A 48 -16.10 -8.14 27.56
CA LYS A 48 -17.40 -8.55 28.13
C LYS A 48 -18.27 -9.33 27.14
N GLU A 49 -18.08 -9.12 25.85
CA GLU A 49 -18.82 -9.75 24.74
C GLU A 49 -18.20 -11.04 24.24
N LEU A 50 -16.91 -11.26 24.57
CA LEU A 50 -16.25 -12.52 24.29
C LEU A 50 -16.63 -13.62 25.27
N PRO A 51 -16.73 -14.90 24.80
CA PRO A 51 -17.01 -16.04 25.67
C PRO A 51 -16.01 -16.15 26.83
N PRO A 52 -16.44 -16.33 28.10
CA PRO A 52 -15.58 -16.27 29.28
C PRO A 52 -14.36 -17.22 29.22
N GLY A 53 -14.53 -18.44 28.72
CA GLY A 53 -13.45 -19.46 28.68
C GLY A 53 -12.36 -19.23 27.63
N ALA A 54 -12.57 -18.30 26.69
CA ALA A 54 -11.64 -18.01 25.61
C ALA A 54 -11.10 -16.57 25.65
N ARG A 55 -11.72 -15.71 26.43
CA ARG A 55 -11.48 -14.27 26.50
C ARG A 55 -10.01 -13.88 26.64
N ALA A 56 -9.38 -14.32 27.71
CA ALA A 56 -8.01 -13.94 28.03
C ALA A 56 -7.01 -14.38 26.96
N LYS A 57 -7.20 -15.60 26.41
CA LYS A 57 -6.32 -16.13 25.36
C LYS A 57 -6.53 -15.38 24.03
N ILE A 58 -7.77 -15.12 23.64
CA ILE A 58 -8.08 -14.48 22.37
C ILE A 58 -7.60 -13.02 22.38
N LEU A 59 -7.87 -12.26 23.44
CA LEU A 59 -7.39 -10.89 23.56
C LEU A 59 -5.85 -10.84 23.59
N LYS A 60 -5.19 -11.69 24.38
CA LYS A 60 -3.72 -11.74 24.44
C LYS A 60 -3.07 -11.98 23.07
N GLU A 61 -3.70 -12.81 22.22
CA GLU A 61 -3.12 -13.22 20.93
C GLU A 61 -3.58 -12.35 19.76
N PHE A 62 -4.77 -11.74 19.81
CA PHE A 62 -5.42 -11.11 18.65
C PHE A 62 -5.88 -9.67 18.84
N ASP A 63 -5.89 -9.14 20.06
CA ASP A 63 -6.03 -7.71 20.34
C ASP A 63 -4.69 -7.03 20.03
N LEU A 64 -4.54 -6.61 18.78
CA LEU A 64 -3.27 -6.11 18.23
C LEU A 64 -3.04 -4.63 18.57
N ASN A 65 -4.11 -3.91 18.92
CA ASN A 65 -4.05 -2.49 19.26
C ASN A 65 -4.14 -2.23 20.78
N ASN A 66 -4.29 -3.31 21.59
CA ASN A 66 -4.41 -3.30 23.05
C ASN A 66 -5.56 -2.42 23.58
N ASP A 67 -6.69 -2.35 22.86
CA ASP A 67 -7.87 -1.61 23.30
C ASP A 67 -8.86 -2.48 24.12
N ASN A 68 -8.48 -3.74 24.43
CA ASN A 68 -9.27 -4.76 25.12
C ASN A 68 -10.56 -5.15 24.37
N ALA A 69 -10.57 -5.01 23.06
CA ALA A 69 -11.64 -5.43 22.17
C ALA A 69 -11.05 -6.04 20.88
N LEU A 70 -11.83 -6.81 20.14
CA LEU A 70 -11.47 -7.30 18.82
C LEU A 70 -12.26 -6.53 17.76
N ASP A 71 -11.57 -5.81 16.92
CA ASP A 71 -12.16 -5.21 15.72
C ASP A 71 -12.40 -6.26 14.62
N ALA A 72 -13.02 -5.86 13.52
CA ALA A 72 -13.36 -6.76 12.42
C ALA A 72 -12.13 -7.45 11.78
N LEU A 73 -10.98 -6.78 11.79
CA LEU A 73 -9.72 -7.33 11.27
C LEU A 73 -9.09 -8.33 12.23
N GLU A 74 -9.01 -7.98 13.50
CA GLU A 74 -8.47 -8.82 14.57
C GLU A 74 -9.28 -10.10 14.70
N LEU A 75 -10.58 -10.00 14.61
CA LEU A 75 -11.48 -11.14 14.63
C LEU A 75 -11.33 -12.03 13.39
N ARG A 76 -11.15 -11.45 12.21
CA ARG A 76 -10.85 -12.23 10.98
C ARG A 76 -9.54 -12.96 11.11
N THR A 77 -8.52 -12.31 11.64
CA THR A 77 -7.20 -12.92 11.91
C THR A 77 -7.35 -14.11 12.84
N TYR A 78 -8.14 -13.99 13.91
CA TYR A 78 -8.49 -15.09 14.80
C TYR A 78 -9.21 -16.23 14.08
N LEU A 79 -10.23 -15.92 13.29
CA LEU A 79 -11.03 -16.93 12.56
C LEU A 79 -10.20 -17.66 11.49
N LEU A 80 -9.26 -17.00 10.84
CA LEU A 80 -8.34 -17.60 9.88
C LEU A 80 -7.31 -18.51 10.56
N SER A 81 -6.79 -18.13 11.73
CA SER A 81 -5.85 -18.94 12.49
C SER A 81 -6.42 -20.30 12.88
N ARG A 82 -7.73 -20.39 13.10
CA ARG A 82 -8.44 -21.65 13.43
C ARG A 82 -8.62 -22.59 12.24
N LYS A 83 -8.44 -22.13 11.00
CA LYS A 83 -8.55 -22.96 9.79
C LYS A 83 -7.24 -23.59 9.32
N GLY A 84 -6.20 -23.62 10.18
CA GLY A 84 -4.91 -24.23 9.86
C GLY A 84 -4.00 -23.39 8.96
N GLY A 85 -4.45 -22.22 8.53
CA GLY A 85 -3.60 -21.18 7.99
C GLY A 85 -3.09 -20.31 9.14
N LYS A 86 -1.80 -20.32 9.44
CA LYS A 86 -1.20 -19.31 10.31
C LYS A 86 -1.05 -18.01 9.53
N PRO A 87 -1.97 -17.04 9.62
CA PRO A 87 -1.58 -15.66 9.38
C PRO A 87 -0.73 -15.27 10.60
N SER A 88 0.54 -15.02 10.40
CA SER A 88 1.34 -14.38 11.43
C SER A 88 0.74 -12.97 11.63
N PRO A 89 0.18 -12.65 12.80
CA PRO A 89 -0.12 -11.26 13.12
C PRO A 89 1.22 -10.55 13.08
N GLY A 90 1.37 -9.58 12.19
CA GLY A 90 2.58 -8.81 12.09
C GLY A 90 2.93 -8.20 13.45
N LYS A 91 4.23 -8.08 13.77
CA LYS A 91 4.68 -7.41 14.99
C LYS A 91 4.02 -6.03 15.07
N VAL A 92 3.25 -5.79 16.13
CA VAL A 92 2.63 -4.49 16.39
C VAL A 92 3.52 -3.72 17.38
N GLU A 93 3.97 -2.55 16.97
CA GLU A 93 4.68 -1.61 17.84
C GLU A 93 3.80 -0.36 17.98
N ILE A 94 3.41 -0.04 19.19
CA ILE A 94 2.64 1.17 19.51
C ILE A 94 3.56 2.14 20.24
N SER A 95 3.66 3.35 19.68
CA SER A 95 4.14 4.53 20.41
C SER A 95 2.96 5.48 20.59
N ASP A 96 3.08 6.45 21.50
CA ASP A 96 2.01 7.44 21.76
C ASP A 96 1.53 8.21 20.51
N LYS A 97 2.29 8.12 19.40
CA LYS A 97 2.06 8.90 18.19
C LYS A 97 1.92 8.08 16.91
N VAL A 98 2.51 6.87 16.85
CA VAL A 98 2.53 6.01 15.65
C VAL A 98 2.27 4.56 16.02
N ILE A 99 1.31 3.94 15.35
CA ILE A 99 1.07 2.50 15.37
C ILE A 99 1.78 1.89 14.17
N THR A 100 2.64 0.91 14.40
CA THR A 100 3.32 0.16 13.34
C THR A 100 2.82 -1.27 13.34
N ARG A 101 2.38 -1.77 12.17
CA ARG A 101 2.02 -3.17 11.95
C ARG A 101 2.94 -3.74 10.89
N LYS A 102 3.70 -4.77 11.23
CA LYS A 102 4.71 -5.37 10.37
C LYS A 102 4.24 -6.69 9.77
N ASP A 103 4.77 -7.01 8.59
CA ASP A 103 4.65 -8.31 7.95
C ASP A 103 3.22 -8.77 7.66
N ILE A 104 2.34 -7.84 7.32
CA ILE A 104 0.98 -8.14 6.89
C ILE A 104 1.03 -8.75 5.49
N GLU A 105 0.44 -9.93 5.32
CA GLU A 105 0.38 -10.62 4.04
C GLU A 105 -0.68 -9.99 3.13
N TYR A 106 -0.28 -9.57 1.93
CA TYR A 106 -1.17 -9.12 0.87
C TYR A 106 -1.23 -10.13 -0.30
N ALA A 107 -0.21 -10.98 -0.41
CA ALA A 107 -0.14 -12.05 -1.41
C ALA A 107 0.71 -13.21 -0.89
N SER A 108 0.39 -14.42 -1.32
CA SER A 108 1.11 -15.65 -0.97
C SER A 108 1.19 -16.61 -2.15
N GLY A 109 1.94 -17.70 -2.00
CA GLY A 109 2.19 -18.70 -3.01
C GLY A 109 3.55 -18.55 -3.69
N LYS A 110 3.75 -19.27 -4.80
CA LYS A 110 5.04 -19.32 -5.53
C LYS A 110 5.52 -17.93 -5.94
N GLY A 111 6.76 -17.61 -5.57
CA GLY A 111 7.42 -16.34 -5.85
C GLY A 111 7.24 -15.29 -4.76
N TYR A 112 6.44 -15.55 -3.71
CA TYR A 112 6.24 -14.66 -2.57
C TYR A 112 6.97 -15.11 -1.30
N GLU A 113 7.90 -16.03 -1.44
CA GLU A 113 8.75 -16.51 -0.35
C GLU A 113 9.55 -15.34 0.25
N ASN A 114 10.14 -15.55 1.42
CA ASN A 114 11.00 -14.57 2.11
C ASN A 114 10.35 -13.20 2.36
N GLY A 115 9.01 -13.18 2.49
CA GLY A 115 8.27 -11.95 2.79
C GLY A 115 8.03 -11.03 1.61
N LEU A 116 8.21 -11.49 0.36
CA LEU A 116 7.96 -10.69 -0.84
C LEU A 116 6.47 -10.36 -1.04
N GLY A 117 5.56 -11.14 -0.45
CA GLY A 117 4.12 -10.86 -0.44
C GLY A 117 3.63 -10.11 0.81
N LYS A 118 4.52 -9.45 1.55
CA LYS A 118 4.19 -8.76 2.80
C LYS A 118 4.34 -7.25 2.69
N LEU A 119 3.59 -6.55 3.53
CA LEU A 119 3.68 -5.10 3.68
C LEU A 119 3.74 -4.70 5.17
N ASP A 120 4.20 -3.49 5.42
CA ASP A 120 4.17 -2.86 6.73
C ASP A 120 3.22 -1.66 6.71
N LEU A 121 2.52 -1.42 7.81
CA LEU A 121 1.70 -0.23 8.02
C LEU A 121 2.32 0.67 9.08
N TYR A 122 2.28 1.96 8.80
CA TYR A 122 2.61 3.04 9.74
C TYR A 122 1.41 3.96 9.82
N LEU A 123 0.75 4.01 10.97
CA LEU A 123 -0.55 4.66 11.13
C LEU A 123 -0.46 5.78 12.17
N PRO A 124 -1.16 6.90 11.98
CA PRO A 124 -1.36 7.91 13.03
C PRO A 124 -2.13 7.32 14.20
N ALA A 125 -1.59 7.39 15.44
CA ALA A 125 -2.18 6.70 16.59
C ALA A 125 -3.50 7.34 17.08
N LYS A 126 -3.68 8.65 16.90
CA LYS A 126 -4.81 9.42 17.50
C LYS A 126 -5.70 10.11 16.45
N ALA A 127 -5.59 9.73 15.19
CA ALA A 127 -6.38 10.31 14.11
C ALA A 127 -7.33 9.28 13.49
N LYS A 128 -8.37 9.78 12.79
CA LYS A 128 -9.29 9.00 11.95
C LYS A 128 -9.49 9.74 10.64
N ASN A 129 -9.91 9.02 9.61
CA ASN A 129 -10.18 9.55 8.27
C ASN A 129 -8.96 10.27 7.65
N PHE A 130 -7.76 9.77 7.96
CA PHE A 130 -6.52 10.29 7.40
C PHE A 130 -6.24 9.67 6.02
N PRO A 131 -5.51 10.38 5.13
CA PRO A 131 -5.10 9.83 3.85
C PRO A 131 -4.08 8.69 4.02
N ALA A 132 -4.04 7.78 3.05
CA ALA A 132 -3.05 6.71 2.98
C ALA A 132 -2.10 6.93 1.82
N LEU A 133 -0.81 6.64 2.01
CA LEU A 133 0.25 6.70 1.03
C LEU A 133 0.86 5.31 0.87
N ILE A 134 0.64 4.67 -0.28
CA ILE A 134 1.41 3.48 -0.64
C ILE A 134 2.79 3.95 -1.08
N PHE A 135 3.85 3.53 -0.35
CA PHE A 135 5.22 3.92 -0.67
C PHE A 135 6.04 2.71 -1.11
N ILE A 136 6.36 2.61 -2.39
CA ILE A 136 7.05 1.46 -3.01
C ILE A 136 8.57 1.68 -2.94
N HIS A 137 9.31 0.70 -2.41
CA HIS A 137 10.76 0.79 -2.32
C HIS A 137 11.46 0.70 -3.69
N GLY A 138 12.67 1.26 -3.76
CA GLY A 138 13.58 1.12 -4.90
C GLY A 138 14.41 -0.16 -4.82
N GLY A 139 15.41 -0.26 -5.69
CA GLY A 139 16.33 -1.41 -5.76
C GLY A 139 16.42 -2.03 -7.15
N GLY A 140 16.03 -1.27 -8.17
CA GLY A 140 16.17 -1.68 -9.57
C GLY A 140 15.29 -2.84 -9.99
N LEU A 141 14.24 -3.18 -9.25
CA LEU A 141 13.39 -4.35 -9.39
C LEU A 141 14.12 -5.69 -9.13
N GLN A 142 15.34 -5.63 -8.61
CA GLN A 142 16.21 -6.80 -8.36
C GLN A 142 16.59 -6.94 -6.89
N ALA A 143 16.42 -5.88 -6.11
CA ALA A 143 16.75 -5.82 -4.69
C ALA A 143 15.84 -4.82 -3.98
N GLY A 144 16.00 -4.72 -2.68
CA GLY A 144 15.25 -3.80 -1.83
C GLY A 144 14.38 -4.55 -0.83
N ASP A 145 13.87 -3.81 0.14
CA ASP A 145 13.00 -4.33 1.18
C ASP A 145 12.22 -3.19 1.82
N LYS A 146 10.99 -3.48 2.24
CA LYS A 146 10.07 -2.56 2.92
C LYS A 146 10.63 -1.97 4.21
N SER A 147 11.53 -2.70 4.91
CA SER A 147 12.15 -2.22 6.15
C SER A 147 12.97 -0.94 5.98
N LYS A 148 13.50 -0.70 4.76
CA LYS A 148 14.19 0.54 4.42
C LYS A 148 13.28 1.78 4.40
N LEU A 149 11.97 1.59 4.51
CA LEU A 149 10.97 2.66 4.56
C LEU A 149 10.50 2.98 5.98
N ASP A 150 11.01 2.30 7.01
CA ASP A 150 10.56 2.45 8.40
C ASP A 150 10.56 3.90 8.86
N GLN A 151 11.70 4.59 8.76
CA GLN A 151 11.82 5.99 9.20
C GLN A 151 10.94 6.94 8.40
N VAL A 152 10.83 6.73 7.08
CA VAL A 152 9.95 7.52 6.21
C VAL A 152 8.49 7.26 6.56
N GLY A 153 8.10 5.99 6.76
CA GLY A 153 6.75 5.60 7.15
C GLY A 153 6.32 6.25 8.46
N ARG A 154 7.16 6.15 9.49
CA ARG A 154 6.93 6.80 10.79
C ARG A 154 6.82 8.32 10.65
N ARG A 155 7.65 8.95 9.82
CA ARG A 155 7.63 10.40 9.60
C ARG A 155 6.29 10.87 8.99
N PHE A 156 5.78 10.17 7.99
CA PHE A 156 4.47 10.47 7.42
C PHE A 156 3.33 10.21 8.41
N ALA A 157 3.39 9.12 9.17
CA ALA A 157 2.39 8.80 10.19
C ALA A 157 2.31 9.89 11.28
N LEU A 158 3.45 10.43 11.73
CA LEU A 158 3.53 11.59 12.61
C LEU A 158 2.89 12.84 12.01
N SER A 159 2.78 12.91 10.68
CA SER A 159 2.16 14.01 9.95
C SER A 159 0.68 13.78 9.63
N GLY A 160 0.07 12.73 10.18
CA GLY A 160 -1.33 12.41 9.95
C GLY A 160 -1.60 11.67 8.62
N ILE A 161 -0.60 11.01 8.03
CA ILE A 161 -0.72 10.28 6.77
C ILE A 161 -0.30 8.84 7.02
N ALA A 162 -1.21 7.87 6.83
CA ALA A 162 -0.84 6.46 6.88
C ALA A 162 0.15 6.09 5.78
N VAL A 163 1.07 5.17 6.06
CA VAL A 163 1.95 4.62 5.02
C VAL A 163 1.76 3.11 4.93
N VAL A 164 1.57 2.63 3.71
CA VAL A 164 1.61 1.23 3.32
C VAL A 164 2.93 1.00 2.60
N ALA A 165 3.84 0.25 3.22
CA ALA A 165 5.17 -0.03 2.69
C ALA A 165 5.25 -1.51 2.27
N PRO A 166 5.06 -1.84 0.98
CA PRO A 166 5.08 -3.22 0.52
C PRO A 166 6.48 -3.70 0.16
N ASN A 167 6.71 -5.01 0.27
CA ASN A 167 7.61 -5.76 -0.58
C ASN A 167 6.88 -6.13 -1.87
N TYR A 168 7.60 -6.58 -2.86
CA TYR A 168 7.09 -7.12 -4.12
C TYR A 168 8.10 -8.13 -4.69
N ARG A 169 7.67 -9.01 -5.57
CA ARG A 169 8.55 -10.01 -6.21
C ARG A 169 9.68 -9.34 -6.98
N LEU A 170 10.86 -9.94 -6.95
CA LEU A 170 12.09 -9.37 -7.50
C LEU A 170 12.64 -10.20 -8.64
N SER A 171 13.30 -9.55 -9.58
CA SER A 171 14.09 -10.18 -10.63
C SER A 171 15.41 -10.71 -10.05
N PRO A 172 15.99 -11.78 -10.59
CA PRO A 172 15.60 -12.46 -11.83
C PRO A 172 14.51 -13.53 -11.66
N ALA A 173 14.02 -13.78 -10.41
CA ALA A 173 13.00 -14.80 -10.15
C ALA A 173 11.70 -14.53 -10.93
N VAL A 174 11.37 -13.25 -11.12
CA VAL A 174 10.29 -12.81 -11.98
C VAL A 174 10.74 -11.69 -12.92
N ARG A 175 9.97 -11.47 -13.99
CA ARG A 175 10.16 -10.38 -14.94
C ARG A 175 8.90 -9.55 -15.07
N TYR A 176 8.98 -8.41 -15.77
CA TYR A 176 7.80 -7.68 -16.17
C TYR A 176 6.79 -8.64 -16.87
N PRO A 177 5.49 -8.58 -16.52
CA PRO A 177 4.80 -7.57 -15.73
C PRO A 177 4.66 -7.88 -14.22
N ALA A 178 5.30 -8.92 -13.67
CA ALA A 178 5.06 -9.37 -12.30
C ALA A 178 5.19 -8.26 -11.24
N HIS A 179 6.17 -7.36 -11.36
CA HIS A 179 6.41 -6.28 -10.40
C HIS A 179 5.25 -5.27 -10.36
N ILE A 180 4.71 -4.89 -11.52
CA ILE A 180 3.60 -3.95 -11.60
C ILE A 180 2.26 -4.61 -11.22
N GLU A 181 2.12 -5.90 -11.46
CA GLU A 181 0.98 -6.68 -10.98
C GLU A 181 0.96 -6.74 -9.44
N ASP A 182 2.13 -6.85 -8.81
CA ASP A 182 2.23 -6.80 -7.34
C ASP A 182 1.89 -5.42 -6.80
N ALA A 183 2.36 -4.34 -7.45
CA ALA A 183 1.97 -2.98 -7.09
C ALA A 183 0.43 -2.79 -7.18
N ALA A 184 -0.20 -3.36 -8.20
CA ALA A 184 -1.66 -3.32 -8.34
C ALA A 184 -2.36 -4.15 -7.26
N ARG A 185 -1.83 -5.33 -6.85
CA ARG A 185 -2.36 -6.12 -5.73
C ARG A 185 -2.24 -5.39 -4.41
N VAL A 186 -1.12 -4.70 -4.17
CA VAL A 186 -0.93 -3.84 -2.99
C VAL A 186 -1.96 -2.72 -2.97
N PHE A 187 -2.22 -2.08 -4.11
CA PHE A 187 -3.25 -1.05 -4.20
C PHE A 187 -4.64 -1.64 -3.89
N ARG A 188 -4.96 -2.82 -4.43
CA ARG A 188 -6.22 -3.53 -4.15
C ARG A 188 -6.33 -3.88 -2.67
N TRP A 189 -5.28 -4.45 -2.07
CA TRP A 189 -5.25 -4.74 -0.65
C TRP A 189 -5.49 -3.48 0.18
N THR A 190 -4.83 -2.38 -0.16
CA THR A 190 -4.99 -1.09 0.53
C THR A 190 -6.43 -0.59 0.42
N TRP A 191 -7.02 -0.63 -0.76
CA TRP A 191 -8.41 -0.25 -1.00
C TRP A 191 -9.39 -1.03 -0.12
N ASP A 192 -9.17 -2.33 0.03
CA ASP A 192 -10.05 -3.20 0.79
C ASP A 192 -9.89 -3.10 2.30
N ASN A 193 -8.70 -2.77 2.78
CA ASN A 193 -8.35 -2.94 4.18
C ASN A 193 -8.05 -1.65 4.93
N ILE A 194 -7.62 -0.57 4.25
CA ILE A 194 -7.07 0.60 4.95
C ILE A 194 -8.10 1.34 5.80
N ALA A 195 -9.38 1.26 5.47
CA ALA A 195 -10.46 1.86 6.25
C ALA A 195 -10.57 1.25 7.64
N SER A 196 -10.36 -0.07 7.79
CA SER A 196 -10.35 -0.76 9.09
C SER A 196 -9.17 -0.33 9.97
N HIS A 197 -8.16 0.33 9.38
CA HIS A 197 -7.04 0.92 10.07
C HIS A 197 -7.20 2.43 10.32
N GLY A 198 -8.40 2.99 10.09
CA GLY A 198 -8.74 4.38 10.37
C GLY A 198 -8.41 5.37 9.24
N ALA A 199 -7.91 4.93 8.10
CA ALA A 199 -7.68 5.79 6.94
C ALA A 199 -8.93 5.89 6.05
N ASP A 200 -8.98 6.95 5.25
CA ASP A 200 -10.01 7.12 4.24
C ASP A 200 -9.57 6.50 2.92
N ARG A 201 -10.24 5.43 2.48
CA ARG A 201 -9.91 4.74 1.22
C ARG A 201 -10.11 5.57 -0.03
N GLU A 202 -10.92 6.63 0.01
CA GLU A 202 -11.08 7.56 -1.11
C GLU A 202 -9.87 8.51 -1.24
N ASN A 203 -8.96 8.47 -0.26
CA ASN A 203 -7.76 9.29 -0.20
C ASN A 203 -6.48 8.42 -0.20
N ILE A 204 -6.38 7.47 -1.15
CA ILE A 204 -5.18 6.64 -1.35
C ILE A 204 -4.27 7.28 -2.39
N PHE A 205 -3.07 7.65 -1.96
CA PHE A 205 -1.98 8.15 -2.79
C PHE A 205 -0.95 7.05 -3.02
N ILE A 206 -0.16 7.18 -4.09
CA ILE A 206 0.93 6.25 -4.39
C ILE A 206 2.24 7.01 -4.59
N ALA A 207 3.32 6.53 -4.00
CA ALA A 207 4.66 7.07 -4.16
C ALA A 207 5.71 5.95 -4.23
N GLY A 208 6.90 6.31 -4.68
CA GLY A 208 8.03 5.39 -4.62
C GLY A 208 9.29 6.02 -5.17
N GLY A 209 10.45 5.50 -4.74
CA GLY A 209 11.75 5.98 -5.17
C GLY A 209 12.40 5.07 -6.21
N SER A 210 13.08 5.62 -7.22
CA SER A 210 13.84 4.83 -8.21
C SER A 210 12.97 3.78 -8.93
N ALA A 211 13.20 2.50 -8.74
CA ALA A 211 12.34 1.43 -9.24
C ALA A 211 10.91 1.54 -8.71
N GLY A 212 10.71 1.94 -7.43
CA GLY A 212 9.39 2.25 -6.89
C GLY A 212 8.74 3.44 -7.58
N GLY A 213 9.51 4.46 -7.96
CA GLY A 213 9.03 5.61 -8.75
C GLY A 213 8.60 5.21 -10.17
N HIS A 214 9.30 4.25 -10.77
CA HIS A 214 8.89 3.63 -12.01
C HIS A 214 7.54 2.92 -11.87
N LEU A 215 7.39 2.03 -10.87
CA LEU A 215 6.14 1.32 -10.61
C LEU A 215 4.99 2.28 -10.27
N THR A 216 5.26 3.33 -9.48
CA THR A 216 4.30 4.40 -9.18
C THR A 216 3.76 5.03 -10.47
N MET A 217 4.66 5.48 -11.35
CA MET A 217 4.24 6.13 -12.58
C MET A 217 3.55 5.17 -13.55
N LEU A 218 4.06 3.94 -13.67
CA LEU A 218 3.47 2.94 -14.56
C LEU A 218 2.05 2.55 -14.10
N LEU A 219 1.82 2.34 -12.80
CA LEU A 219 0.49 2.02 -12.28
C LEU A 219 -0.49 3.19 -12.46
N THR A 220 0.01 4.42 -12.36
CA THR A 220 -0.81 5.64 -12.53
C THR A 220 -1.25 5.84 -13.97
N LEU A 221 -0.37 5.55 -14.93
CA LEU A 221 -0.62 5.83 -16.35
C LEU A 221 -1.23 4.66 -17.10
N ASP A 222 -0.85 3.42 -16.79
CA ASP A 222 -1.39 2.19 -17.39
C ASP A 222 -2.50 1.59 -16.53
N GLU A 223 -3.73 2.01 -16.76
CA GLU A 223 -4.90 1.57 -16.00
C GLU A 223 -5.19 0.07 -16.06
N ARG A 224 -4.66 -0.65 -17.05
CA ARG A 224 -4.95 -2.08 -17.25
C ARG A 224 -4.66 -2.93 -16.02
N PHE A 225 -3.63 -2.56 -15.24
CA PHE A 225 -3.26 -3.29 -14.03
C PHE A 225 -4.26 -3.10 -12.90
N LEU A 226 -4.79 -1.89 -12.71
CA LEU A 226 -5.86 -1.63 -11.74
C LEU A 226 -7.19 -2.23 -12.20
N LEU A 227 -7.52 -2.14 -13.48
CA LEU A 227 -8.73 -2.75 -14.04
C LEU A 227 -8.76 -4.27 -13.81
N LYS A 228 -7.62 -4.97 -13.93
CA LYS A 228 -7.49 -6.39 -13.57
C LYS A 228 -7.77 -6.66 -12.08
N GLN A 229 -7.62 -5.67 -11.23
CA GLN A 229 -7.97 -5.74 -9.81
C GLN A 229 -9.40 -5.26 -9.51
N GLY A 230 -10.21 -4.97 -10.53
CA GLY A 230 -11.56 -4.43 -10.37
C GLY A 230 -11.58 -2.97 -9.88
N LEU A 231 -10.50 -2.22 -10.11
CA LEU A 231 -10.35 -0.81 -9.74
C LEU A 231 -10.10 0.04 -10.98
N LYS A 232 -10.35 1.35 -10.88
CA LYS A 232 -10.09 2.33 -11.93
C LYS A 232 -8.84 3.16 -11.62
N GLY A 233 -8.21 3.76 -12.61
CA GLY A 233 -7.12 4.71 -12.40
C GLY A 233 -7.53 5.89 -11.50
N SER A 234 -8.80 6.30 -11.54
CA SER A 234 -9.36 7.34 -10.67
C SER A 234 -9.42 6.98 -9.19
N ASN A 235 -9.22 5.69 -8.81
CA ASN A 235 -9.09 5.31 -7.42
C ASN A 235 -7.73 5.74 -6.81
N ILE A 236 -6.73 6.01 -7.65
CA ILE A 236 -5.50 6.70 -7.23
C ILE A 236 -5.83 8.17 -7.02
N ARG A 237 -5.73 8.67 -5.79
CA ARG A 237 -6.01 10.07 -5.47
C ARG A 237 -4.92 11.03 -5.94
N GLY A 238 -3.70 10.54 -6.04
CA GLY A 238 -2.55 11.26 -6.59
C GLY A 238 -1.30 10.39 -6.56
N ALA A 239 -0.33 10.71 -7.41
CA ALA A 239 0.89 9.95 -7.58
C ALA A 239 2.14 10.81 -7.39
N ILE A 240 3.16 10.25 -6.71
CA ILE A 240 4.41 10.96 -6.41
C ILE A 240 5.60 10.05 -6.79
N PRO A 241 5.93 9.95 -8.09
CA PRO A 241 7.14 9.26 -8.52
C PRO A 241 8.38 10.05 -8.13
N ILE A 242 9.37 9.39 -7.52
CA ILE A 242 10.62 10.00 -7.06
C ILE A 242 11.78 9.39 -7.83
N SER A 243 12.47 10.18 -8.65
CA SER A 243 13.65 9.74 -9.44
C SER A 243 13.40 8.43 -10.21
N GLY A 244 12.19 8.26 -10.78
CA GLY A 244 11.76 7.05 -11.48
C GLY A 244 12.41 6.87 -12.85
N LEU A 245 12.39 5.63 -13.37
CA LEU A 245 12.64 5.34 -14.79
C LEU A 245 11.33 5.55 -15.56
N MET A 246 11.33 6.40 -16.57
CA MET A 246 10.14 6.72 -17.36
C MET A 246 10.16 6.10 -18.76
N ASP A 247 11.35 5.76 -19.24
CA ASP A 247 11.58 5.08 -20.52
C ASP A 247 12.64 3.99 -20.33
N VAL A 248 12.23 2.73 -20.30
CA VAL A 248 13.15 1.59 -20.12
C VAL A 248 13.73 1.10 -21.44
N THR A 249 13.23 1.57 -22.59
CA THR A 249 13.75 1.18 -23.90
C THR A 249 15.19 1.66 -24.09
N ARG A 250 15.56 2.77 -23.47
CA ARG A 250 16.89 3.38 -23.57
C ARG A 250 17.84 2.99 -22.44
N THR A 251 17.32 2.75 -21.25
CA THR A 251 18.14 2.43 -20.06
C THR A 251 18.12 0.95 -19.70
N GLY A 252 17.33 0.17 -20.41
CA GLY A 252 17.09 -1.25 -20.11
C GLY A 252 18.21 -2.20 -20.47
N GLN A 253 19.23 -1.77 -21.23
CA GLN A 253 20.22 -2.71 -21.76
C GLN A 253 20.90 -3.59 -20.69
N LEU A 254 21.30 -3.02 -19.55
CA LEU A 254 21.90 -3.76 -18.44
C LEU A 254 20.92 -4.72 -17.73
N ARG A 255 19.61 -4.57 -17.97
CA ARG A 255 18.54 -5.31 -17.32
C ARG A 255 17.69 -6.13 -18.29
N ARG A 256 18.01 -6.08 -19.59
CA ARG A 256 17.42 -6.95 -20.62
C ARG A 256 17.57 -8.40 -20.21
N GLY A 257 16.58 -9.21 -20.50
CA GLY A 257 16.55 -10.62 -20.16
C GLY A 257 16.53 -10.95 -18.67
N LYS A 258 16.71 -9.95 -17.77
CA LYS A 258 16.69 -10.14 -16.31
C LYS A 258 15.45 -9.51 -15.65
N VAL A 259 15.13 -8.28 -15.97
CA VAL A 259 14.01 -7.52 -15.42
C VAL A 259 12.89 -7.33 -16.43
N TRP A 260 13.25 -6.98 -17.64
CA TRP A 260 12.38 -6.90 -18.81
C TRP A 260 12.77 -7.95 -19.83
N ASP A 261 11.82 -8.33 -20.67
CA ASP A 261 12.09 -9.15 -21.85
C ASP A 261 12.99 -8.38 -22.83
N ASP A 262 13.64 -9.10 -23.75
CA ASP A 262 14.44 -8.50 -24.81
C ASP A 262 13.59 -7.88 -25.92
N SER A 263 12.29 -8.14 -25.94
CA SER A 263 11.34 -7.61 -26.92
C SER A 263 11.19 -6.09 -26.77
N PRO A 264 11.41 -5.31 -27.85
CA PRO A 264 11.18 -3.88 -27.87
C PRO A 264 9.73 -3.52 -27.46
N GLU A 265 8.75 -4.32 -27.84
CA GLU A 265 7.34 -4.13 -27.51
C GLU A 265 7.09 -4.29 -26.01
N VAL A 266 7.72 -5.26 -25.38
CA VAL A 266 7.63 -5.45 -23.92
C VAL A 266 8.28 -4.28 -23.20
N MET A 267 9.46 -3.84 -23.64
CA MET A 267 10.14 -2.67 -23.04
C MET A 267 9.32 -1.38 -23.22
N LYS A 268 8.72 -1.19 -24.39
CA LYS A 268 7.81 -0.08 -24.64
C LYS A 268 6.61 -0.12 -23.68
N ARG A 269 5.96 -1.27 -23.52
CA ARG A 269 4.84 -1.44 -22.57
C ARG A 269 5.26 -1.26 -21.13
N ALA A 270 6.49 -1.62 -20.76
CA ALA A 270 7.03 -1.39 -19.42
C ALA A 270 7.45 0.06 -19.16
N SER A 271 7.44 0.93 -20.17
CA SER A 271 7.82 2.34 -20.05
C SER A 271 6.63 3.23 -19.70
N PRO A 272 6.61 3.89 -18.54
CA PRO A 272 5.54 4.83 -18.17
C PRO A 272 5.25 5.88 -19.26
N LEU A 273 6.28 6.38 -19.94
CA LEU A 273 6.17 7.39 -21.00
C LEU A 273 5.24 6.97 -22.15
N THR A 274 5.10 5.66 -22.39
CA THR A 274 4.19 5.09 -23.42
C THR A 274 2.70 5.34 -23.10
N TRP A 275 2.37 5.48 -21.82
CA TRP A 275 0.99 5.49 -21.32
C TRP A 275 0.52 6.89 -20.87
N VAL A 276 1.26 7.95 -21.29
CA VAL A 276 0.90 9.32 -20.94
C VAL A 276 -0.50 9.65 -21.46
N ARG A 277 -1.36 10.16 -20.57
CA ARG A 277 -2.76 10.49 -20.86
C ARG A 277 -3.22 11.72 -20.07
N LYS A 278 -4.19 12.47 -20.62
CA LYS A 278 -4.67 13.74 -20.04
C LYS A 278 -5.51 13.61 -18.79
N ASP A 279 -6.15 12.46 -18.61
CA ASP A 279 -7.09 12.15 -17.54
C ASP A 279 -6.47 11.29 -16.41
N ALA A 280 -5.12 11.24 -16.38
CA ALA A 280 -4.40 10.63 -15.27
C ALA A 280 -4.69 11.38 -13.94
N PRO A 281 -4.58 10.70 -12.77
CA PRO A 281 -4.66 11.37 -11.47
C PRO A 281 -3.64 12.52 -11.34
N PRO A 282 -3.80 13.45 -10.37
CA PRO A 282 -2.79 14.45 -10.06
C PRO A 282 -1.40 13.83 -9.84
N ILE A 283 -0.35 14.47 -10.34
CA ILE A 283 1.02 13.95 -10.31
C ILE A 283 1.98 15.02 -9.78
N LEU A 284 2.80 14.64 -8.77
CA LEU A 284 3.96 15.41 -8.34
C LEU A 284 5.24 14.62 -8.65
N ILE A 285 5.98 15.04 -9.66
CA ILE A 285 7.27 14.42 -10.02
C ILE A 285 8.36 15.05 -9.16
N LEU A 286 9.10 14.22 -8.40
CA LEU A 286 10.27 14.64 -7.63
C LEU A 286 11.53 13.99 -8.17
N PHE A 287 12.63 14.71 -8.25
CA PHE A 287 13.95 14.12 -8.49
C PHE A 287 15.07 15.01 -7.95
N ALA A 288 16.24 14.40 -7.74
CA ALA A 288 17.40 15.07 -7.20
C ALA A 288 18.11 15.92 -8.26
N ASP A 289 18.70 17.03 -7.89
CA ASP A 289 19.57 17.82 -8.79
C ASP A 289 20.84 17.07 -9.21
N GLY A 290 21.38 16.19 -8.34
CA GLY A 290 22.52 15.31 -8.61
C GLY A 290 22.12 13.95 -9.24
N GLU A 291 21.02 13.89 -10.01
CA GLU A 291 20.70 12.71 -10.81
C GLU A 291 21.62 12.56 -12.01
N THR A 292 21.73 11.31 -12.52
CA THR A 292 22.36 11.14 -13.84
C THR A 292 21.60 11.93 -14.92
N PRO A 293 22.31 12.50 -15.92
CA PRO A 293 21.68 13.28 -16.99
C PRO A 293 20.51 12.55 -17.66
N GLU A 294 20.65 11.25 -17.89
CA GLU A 294 19.60 10.46 -18.53
C GLU A 294 18.35 10.33 -17.64
N ARG A 295 18.49 10.12 -16.32
CA ARG A 295 17.36 10.04 -15.42
C ARG A 295 16.66 11.39 -15.26
N ALA A 296 17.43 12.48 -15.13
CA ALA A 296 16.89 13.83 -15.10
C ALA A 296 16.11 14.14 -16.38
N ARG A 297 16.67 13.78 -17.55
CA ARG A 297 16.03 13.93 -18.86
C ARG A 297 14.68 13.17 -18.90
N GLN A 298 14.63 11.92 -18.48
CA GLN A 298 13.42 11.10 -18.52
C GLN A 298 12.31 11.68 -17.63
N ASN A 299 12.64 12.17 -16.42
CA ASN A 299 11.64 12.78 -15.54
C ASN A 299 11.10 14.10 -16.11
N ARG A 300 11.95 14.91 -16.78
CA ARG A 300 11.49 16.10 -17.52
C ARG A 300 10.64 15.70 -18.73
N GLN A 301 11.05 14.71 -19.49
CA GLN A 301 10.35 14.26 -20.69
C GLN A 301 8.92 13.80 -20.39
N VAL A 302 8.71 13.01 -19.32
CA VAL A 302 7.36 12.59 -18.96
C VAL A 302 6.51 13.76 -18.46
N TYR A 303 7.11 14.72 -17.73
CA TYR A 303 6.44 15.96 -17.33
C TYR A 303 5.95 16.75 -18.56
N GLU A 304 6.83 16.99 -19.52
CA GLU A 304 6.50 17.72 -20.74
C GLU A 304 5.44 16.99 -21.58
N ALA A 305 5.56 15.66 -21.68
CA ALA A 305 4.56 14.83 -22.37
C ALA A 305 3.18 14.95 -21.73
N LEU A 306 3.08 14.90 -20.39
CA LEU A 306 1.83 15.12 -19.66
C LEU A 306 1.26 16.53 -19.92
N LYS A 307 2.08 17.56 -19.86
CA LYS A 307 1.67 18.93 -20.19
C LYS A 307 1.13 19.04 -21.62
N LYS A 308 1.84 18.43 -22.57
CA LYS A 308 1.46 18.44 -23.99
C LYS A 308 0.14 17.73 -24.26
N THR A 309 -0.18 16.66 -23.51
CA THR A 309 -1.49 16.00 -23.62
C THR A 309 -2.64 16.77 -23.00
N GLY A 310 -2.36 17.91 -22.37
CA GLY A 310 -3.36 18.71 -21.65
C GLY A 310 -3.68 18.21 -20.25
N HIS A 311 -2.79 17.41 -19.62
CA HIS A 311 -2.95 17.03 -18.23
C HIS A 311 -2.90 18.28 -17.32
N ARG A 312 -3.95 18.48 -16.51
CA ARG A 312 -4.18 19.77 -15.81
C ARG A 312 -3.43 19.88 -14.48
N ASP A 313 -3.10 18.76 -13.83
CA ASP A 313 -2.55 18.77 -12.46
C ASP A 313 -1.27 17.91 -12.37
N VAL A 314 -0.27 18.30 -13.15
CA VAL A 314 1.09 17.78 -13.03
C VAL A 314 2.03 18.89 -12.59
N THR A 315 2.82 18.61 -11.56
CA THR A 315 3.89 19.48 -11.07
C THR A 315 5.20 18.70 -11.00
N MET A 316 6.30 19.42 -11.09
CA MET A 316 7.64 18.85 -11.01
C MET A 316 8.49 19.71 -10.08
N GLN A 317 9.22 19.08 -9.17
CA GLN A 317 10.18 19.77 -8.30
C GLN A 317 11.51 19.05 -8.30
N ILE A 318 12.58 19.81 -8.50
CA ILE A 318 13.95 19.34 -8.39
C ILE A 318 14.43 19.66 -6.98
N LEU A 319 14.91 18.63 -6.26
CA LEU A 319 15.36 18.77 -4.89
C LEU A 319 16.86 19.04 -4.86
N ALA A 320 17.22 20.26 -4.45
CA ALA A 320 18.60 20.73 -4.39
C ALA A 320 19.42 19.97 -3.33
N ASN A 321 20.73 19.85 -3.59
CA ASN A 321 21.69 19.19 -2.73
C ASN A 321 21.30 17.74 -2.41
N ARG A 322 20.77 17.02 -3.40
CA ARG A 322 20.40 15.61 -3.31
C ARG A 322 21.05 14.82 -4.43
N THR A 323 21.27 13.54 -4.17
CA THR A 323 21.63 12.53 -5.17
C THR A 323 20.55 11.48 -5.23
N HIS A 324 20.63 10.58 -6.22
CA HIS A 324 19.75 9.43 -6.34
C HIS A 324 19.63 8.64 -5.03
N ASN A 325 20.73 8.48 -4.30
CA ASN A 325 20.79 7.68 -3.07
C ASN A 325 20.36 8.46 -1.82
N THR A 326 20.44 9.78 -1.83
CA THR A 326 20.14 10.62 -0.65
C THR A 326 18.72 11.18 -0.65
N ILE A 327 18.03 11.23 -1.81
CA ILE A 327 16.69 11.81 -1.91
C ILE A 327 15.70 11.11 -0.97
N ARG A 328 15.60 9.78 -1.01
CA ARG A 328 14.67 9.02 -0.19
C ARG A 328 14.98 9.08 1.32
N PRO A 329 16.22 8.81 1.79
CA PRO A 329 16.52 8.88 3.23
C PRO A 329 16.23 10.24 3.86
N ASN A 330 16.41 11.32 3.12
CA ASN A 330 16.12 12.67 3.61
C ASN A 330 14.63 12.93 3.86
N LEU A 331 13.72 12.21 3.22
CA LEU A 331 12.27 12.31 3.49
C LEU A 331 11.88 11.94 4.93
N SER A 332 12.78 11.30 5.70
CA SER A 332 12.56 11.03 7.13
C SER A 332 12.86 12.24 8.02
N LYS A 333 13.55 13.26 7.51
CA LYS A 333 13.96 14.44 8.25
C LYS A 333 12.85 15.48 8.25
N GLU A 334 12.54 16.03 9.43
CA GLU A 334 11.62 17.17 9.53
C GLU A 334 12.22 18.37 8.79
N GLY A 335 11.37 19.10 8.06
CA GLY A 335 11.81 20.24 7.25
C GLY A 335 12.44 19.89 5.91
N ASP A 336 12.61 18.60 5.55
CA ASP A 336 13.09 18.23 4.21
C ASP A 336 12.14 18.75 3.12
N PRO A 337 12.67 19.46 2.09
CA PRO A 337 11.82 20.04 1.03
C PRO A 337 10.97 19.02 0.28
N GLY A 338 11.48 17.79 0.08
CA GLY A 338 10.74 16.71 -0.56
C GLY A 338 9.58 16.22 0.32
N LEU A 339 9.83 16.03 1.63
CA LEU A 339 8.78 15.70 2.60
C LEU A 339 7.68 16.77 2.60
N LEU A 340 8.07 18.04 2.68
CA LEU A 340 7.13 19.18 2.71
C LEU A 340 6.31 19.25 1.42
N ALA A 341 6.93 19.07 0.25
CA ALA A 341 6.25 19.03 -1.03
C ALA A 341 5.23 17.88 -1.11
N MET A 342 5.61 16.68 -0.69
CA MET A 342 4.71 15.52 -0.67
C MET A 342 3.53 15.73 0.27
N ARG A 343 3.76 16.27 1.48
CA ARG A 343 2.69 16.58 2.44
C ARG A 343 1.73 17.65 1.90
N ALA A 344 2.26 18.71 1.28
CA ALA A 344 1.45 19.77 0.67
C ALA A 344 0.61 19.22 -0.48
N PHE A 345 1.18 18.36 -1.33
CA PHE A 345 0.47 17.71 -2.42
C PHE A 345 -0.65 16.80 -1.92
N ILE A 346 -0.37 15.92 -0.94
CA ILE A 346 -1.37 15.05 -0.34
C ILE A 346 -2.49 15.88 0.30
N LYS A 347 -2.15 16.92 1.07
CA LYS A 347 -3.14 17.80 1.70
C LYS A 347 -4.03 18.52 0.67
N LYS A 348 -3.44 19.01 -0.44
CA LYS A 348 -4.16 19.70 -1.54
C LYS A 348 -5.21 18.78 -2.16
N HIS A 349 -4.87 17.51 -2.36
CA HIS A 349 -5.71 16.56 -3.10
C HIS A 349 -6.57 15.66 -2.23
N THR A 350 -6.45 15.72 -0.91
CA THR A 350 -7.32 14.98 0.03
C THR A 350 -8.75 15.52 -0.04
N ILE A 351 -9.71 14.65 -0.36
CA ILE A 351 -11.13 14.97 -0.27
C ILE A 351 -11.52 14.98 1.21
N ARG A 352 -12.01 16.11 1.70
CA ARG A 352 -12.61 16.17 3.04
C ARG A 352 -14.06 15.69 2.92
N GLN A 353 -14.38 14.58 3.56
CA GLN A 353 -15.78 14.22 3.73
C GLN A 353 -16.46 15.28 4.62
N PRO A 354 -17.66 15.73 4.26
CA PRO A 354 -18.43 16.57 5.19
C PRO A 354 -18.62 15.80 6.51
N ALA A 355 -18.46 16.49 7.63
CA ALA A 355 -18.72 15.90 8.93
C ALA A 355 -20.12 15.27 8.89
N ARG A 356 -20.22 13.96 9.12
CA ARG A 356 -21.51 13.32 9.31
C ARG A 356 -22.11 13.96 10.57
N ARG A 357 -23.17 14.76 10.37
CA ARG A 357 -23.99 15.31 11.43
C ARG A 357 -24.74 14.17 12.12
#